data_a93d28cca802fec497328190c7650c95
#
_entry.id   a93d28cca802fec497328190c7650c95
#
_cell.length_a   1.000
_cell.length_b   1.000
_cell.length_c   1.000
_cell.angle_alpha   90.00
_cell.angle_beta   90.00
_cell.angle_gamma   90.00
#
_symmetry.space_group_name_H-M   'P 1'
#
loop_
_entity.id
_entity.type
_entity.pdbx_description
1 polymer ?
#
loop_
_entity_poly.entity_id
_entity_poly.type
_entity_poly.pdbx_seq_one_letter_code
_entity_poly.pdbx_strand_id
1 'polypeptide(L)'
;MELSGTVIVSGVDRHNHAFRRLQEAFPGIDWHSGSATGRSAIHLVTDKTKPEGSFRITVNGPEVTVTGGPFSGVIFGVEELIAKAAAPRLTVTETDQSPGLTYRTFWTWDHSTNWELSQIGQQEIGVFNPYGKPPSGFLRDYKRCVDFCSRNKIAAIVIYGFLRDPHGGVEAAQELCRYATERGVRILPGIAIGSYGGVYWEGSSKYNLATWLRQNPQHAATLERGVGFQIADLAFPLNFPKSDYTLSACPSAPETMAWMEEAVAWLTETFDIGGINIEAGDYGVCGCDRCVTRRSNEAEARRRAKEHGDYWSHTDMADNFPRLYRTAKAIKPDLWIYSEIQWDNLLDPVAHEAQRRLPKGGIYQHTTNRTYWGRIQQGLTRAYVESLPTQPNVLRCQFACQWNGDERSERYALNARVFGDMARVCDRTGMNGLTIWGEPSPYHATVELSYLAFARFSWAPSLSFQDFVAQDAAPLLGGTEAAHRFIAIAEELDASKSLPVDRLETLRRAAADHRSNGEVGRRWLSLEDQISRRAYMGA
;
A
#
# COMPACT_ATOMS: atom_id res chain seq x y z
N MET A 1 -2.76 27.82 21.44
CA MET A 1 -1.76 28.88 21.18
C MET A 1 -1.80 29.26 19.72
N GLU A 2 -1.63 30.54 19.36
CA GLU A 2 -1.55 31.00 17.97
C GLU A 2 -0.13 31.52 17.69
N LEU A 3 0.48 31.07 16.58
CA LEU A 3 1.76 31.57 16.07
C LEU A 3 1.51 32.51 14.90
N SER A 4 2.16 33.65 14.91
CA SER A 4 2.06 34.68 13.87
C SER A 4 3.35 35.51 13.77
N GLY A 5 3.46 36.35 12.73
CA GLY A 5 4.65 37.17 12.49
C GLY A 5 5.85 36.30 12.07
N THR A 6 7.01 36.53 12.66
CA THR A 6 8.23 35.78 12.41
C THR A 6 8.27 34.52 13.29
N VAL A 7 8.39 33.34 12.67
CA VAL A 7 8.52 32.05 13.38
C VAL A 7 9.82 31.37 12.98
N ILE A 8 10.58 30.93 13.96
CA ILE A 8 11.85 30.22 13.74
C ILE A 8 11.63 28.73 13.90
N VAL A 9 12.08 27.96 12.91
CA VAL A 9 12.06 26.47 12.97
C VAL A 9 13.49 25.98 13.24
N SER A 10 13.66 25.21 14.31
CA SER A 10 14.94 24.63 14.69
C SER A 10 14.92 23.10 14.54
N GLY A 11 16.12 22.50 14.53
CA GLY A 11 16.29 21.05 14.37
C GLY A 11 16.35 20.58 12.93
N VAL A 12 16.03 21.45 11.96
CA VAL A 12 16.09 21.18 10.52
C VAL A 12 16.52 22.42 9.75
N ASP A 13 17.05 22.23 8.56
CA ASP A 13 17.36 23.32 7.64
C ASP A 13 16.13 23.70 6.78
N ARG A 14 16.25 24.81 6.02
CA ARG A 14 15.17 25.32 5.15
C ARG A 14 14.81 24.40 3.98
N HIS A 15 15.65 23.43 3.65
CA HIS A 15 15.42 22.47 2.57
C HIS A 15 14.71 21.20 3.06
N ASN A 16 14.57 21.04 4.37
CA ASN A 16 13.85 19.93 4.96
C ASN A 16 12.37 19.96 4.59
N HIS A 17 11.80 18.79 4.32
CA HIS A 17 10.40 18.69 3.91
C HIS A 17 9.43 19.25 4.97
N ALA A 18 9.63 18.94 6.25
CA ALA A 18 8.78 19.44 7.33
C ALA A 18 8.75 20.97 7.39
N PHE A 19 9.90 21.62 7.19
CA PHE A 19 9.98 23.08 7.11
C PHE A 19 9.19 23.61 5.91
N ARG A 20 9.37 23.05 4.73
CA ARG A 20 8.62 23.45 3.52
C ARG A 20 7.12 23.28 3.68
N ARG A 21 6.68 22.19 4.33
CA ARG A 21 5.25 21.96 4.61
C ARG A 21 4.61 23.05 5.45
N LEU A 22 5.33 23.52 6.49
CA LEU A 22 4.86 24.66 7.30
C LEU A 22 4.76 25.94 6.47
N GLN A 23 5.76 26.24 5.64
CA GLN A 23 5.73 27.41 4.76
C GLN A 23 4.56 27.36 3.76
N GLU A 24 4.33 26.22 3.13
CA GLU A 24 3.23 26.03 2.18
C GLU A 24 1.86 26.16 2.85
N ALA A 25 1.71 25.61 4.05
CA ALA A 25 0.44 25.63 4.77
C ALA A 25 0.08 27.03 5.33
N PHE A 26 1.10 27.83 5.71
CA PHE A 26 0.91 29.12 6.33
C PHE A 26 1.77 30.20 5.66
N PRO A 27 1.43 30.60 4.42
CA PRO A 27 2.23 31.56 3.65
C PRO A 27 2.24 32.99 4.23
N GLY A 28 1.34 33.28 5.17
CA GLY A 28 1.30 34.57 5.89
C GLY A 28 2.28 34.68 7.06
N ILE A 29 3.02 33.61 7.37
CA ILE A 29 4.04 33.59 8.43
C ILE A 29 5.42 33.79 7.79
N ASP A 30 6.26 34.64 8.41
CA ASP A 30 7.65 34.87 8.02
C ASP A 30 8.54 33.76 8.64
N TRP A 31 8.92 32.78 7.86
CA TRP A 31 9.59 31.58 8.30
C TRP A 31 11.10 31.64 8.19
N HIS A 32 11.81 31.38 9.28
CA HIS A 32 13.26 31.28 9.33
C HIS A 32 13.72 29.94 9.90
N SER A 33 14.82 29.41 9.39
CA SER A 33 15.50 28.25 9.99
C SER A 33 16.64 28.74 10.90
N GLY A 34 16.78 28.13 12.08
CA GLY A 34 17.86 28.52 13.00
C GLY A 34 17.57 28.14 14.45
N SER A 35 18.40 28.69 15.39
CA SER A 35 18.15 28.58 16.82
C SER A 35 17.38 29.78 17.31
N ALA A 36 16.37 29.57 18.17
CA ALA A 36 15.57 30.61 18.76
C ALA A 36 15.51 30.40 20.28
N THR A 37 15.62 31.53 21.02
CA THR A 37 15.30 31.59 22.43
C THR A 37 14.44 32.84 22.66
N GLY A 38 13.28 32.65 23.31
CA GLY A 38 12.39 33.75 23.67
C GLY A 38 11.61 34.40 22.53
N ARG A 39 11.50 33.76 21.37
CA ARG A 39 10.69 34.17 20.20
C ARG A 39 9.73 33.06 19.82
N SER A 40 8.75 33.38 18.99
CA SER A 40 7.90 32.36 18.40
C SER A 40 8.74 31.33 17.65
N ALA A 41 8.69 30.06 18.07
CA ALA A 41 9.53 29.01 17.54
C ALA A 41 8.81 27.65 17.45
N ILE A 42 9.22 26.86 16.48
CA ILE A 42 8.87 25.43 16.38
C ILE A 42 10.16 24.61 16.42
N HIS A 43 10.30 23.75 17.41
CA HIS A 43 11.44 22.85 17.57
C HIS A 43 11.08 21.46 17.05
N LEU A 44 11.78 21.01 16.02
CA LEU A 44 11.59 19.67 15.43
C LEU A 44 12.67 18.73 15.99
N VAL A 45 12.26 17.74 16.77
CA VAL A 45 13.16 16.85 17.52
C VAL A 45 12.85 15.40 17.22
N THR A 46 13.86 14.62 16.85
CA THR A 46 13.73 13.16 16.72
C THR A 46 14.14 12.48 18.01
N ASP A 47 13.24 11.67 18.57
CA ASP A 47 13.50 10.83 19.74
C ASP A 47 13.51 9.36 19.32
N LYS A 48 14.71 8.78 19.28
CA LYS A 48 14.91 7.39 18.88
C LYS A 48 14.35 6.36 19.87
N THR A 49 13.95 6.78 21.07
CA THR A 49 13.36 5.87 22.08
C THR A 49 11.85 5.71 21.90
N LYS A 50 11.21 6.60 21.12
CA LYS A 50 9.80 6.51 20.80
C LYS A 50 9.51 5.48 19.69
N PRO A 51 8.30 4.91 19.65
CA PRO A 51 7.87 4.09 18.51
C PRO A 51 7.96 4.86 17.20
N GLU A 52 8.30 4.17 16.11
CA GLU A 52 8.30 4.75 14.77
C GLU A 52 6.92 5.35 14.42
N GLY A 53 6.92 6.54 13.85
CA GLY A 53 5.71 7.25 13.47
C GLY A 53 4.96 7.95 14.62
N SER A 54 5.28 7.65 15.90
CA SER A 54 4.68 8.37 17.01
C SER A 54 5.20 9.81 17.11
N PHE A 55 4.41 10.71 17.68
CA PHE A 55 4.83 12.08 17.91
C PHE A 55 4.11 12.71 19.11
N ARG A 56 4.77 13.74 19.67
CA ARG A 56 4.20 14.61 20.70
C ARG A 56 4.38 16.05 20.29
N ILE A 57 3.33 16.85 20.44
CA ILE A 57 3.36 18.31 20.28
C ILE A 57 3.13 18.92 21.64
N THR A 58 4.06 19.75 22.11
CA THR A 58 3.97 20.49 23.37
C THR A 58 4.12 21.99 23.14
N VAL A 59 3.52 22.78 24.02
CA VAL A 59 3.55 24.25 23.98
C VAL A 59 4.17 24.77 25.28
N ASN A 60 5.19 25.63 25.17
CA ASN A 60 5.81 26.29 26.30
C ASN A 60 5.99 27.78 25.99
N GLY A 61 5.07 28.61 26.49
CA GLY A 61 5.04 30.03 26.14
C GLY A 61 4.91 30.22 24.61
N PRO A 62 5.84 30.93 23.95
CA PRO A 62 5.82 31.15 22.52
C PRO A 62 6.45 30.00 21.72
N GLU A 63 6.94 28.96 22.38
CA GLU A 63 7.65 27.85 21.75
C GLU A 63 6.78 26.62 21.64
N VAL A 64 6.85 25.96 20.49
CA VAL A 64 6.20 24.67 20.17
C VAL A 64 7.29 23.64 19.94
N THR A 65 7.18 22.48 20.56
CA THR A 65 8.08 21.35 20.26
C THR A 65 7.29 20.20 19.65
N VAL A 66 7.75 19.76 18.48
CA VAL A 66 7.29 18.53 17.82
C VAL A 66 8.36 17.47 18.02
N THR A 67 8.14 16.56 18.96
CA THR A 67 9.03 15.42 19.21
C THR A 67 8.49 14.19 18.52
N GLY A 68 9.17 13.68 17.49
CA GLY A 68 8.75 12.52 16.71
C GLY A 68 9.62 11.30 16.96
N GLY A 69 9.04 10.10 16.88
CA GLY A 69 9.77 8.85 16.79
C GLY A 69 10.61 8.77 15.50
N PRO A 70 11.46 7.76 15.36
CA PRO A 70 12.36 7.63 14.22
C PRO A 70 11.61 7.59 12.89
N PHE A 71 12.31 7.93 11.83
CA PHE A 71 11.90 7.94 10.44
C PHE A 71 10.77 8.94 10.12
N SER A 72 9.53 8.69 10.54
CA SER A 72 8.34 9.46 10.11
C SER A 72 7.73 10.37 11.19
N GLY A 73 8.07 10.18 12.46
CA GLY A 73 7.34 10.81 13.57
C GLY A 73 7.33 12.34 13.54
N VAL A 74 8.45 12.98 13.19
CA VAL A 74 8.52 14.45 13.06
C VAL A 74 7.61 14.95 11.93
N ILE A 75 7.65 14.30 10.77
CA ILE A 75 6.81 14.65 9.61
C ILE A 75 5.32 14.48 9.97
N PHE A 76 4.95 13.35 10.57
CA PHE A 76 3.57 13.11 10.99
C PHE A 76 3.08 14.10 12.04
N GLY A 77 3.96 14.54 12.95
CA GLY A 77 3.66 15.58 13.91
C GLY A 77 3.43 16.94 13.24
N VAL A 78 4.21 17.29 12.22
CA VAL A 78 4.02 18.53 11.45
C VAL A 78 2.73 18.46 10.63
N GLU A 79 2.43 17.37 9.97
CA GLU A 79 1.16 17.20 9.24
C GLU A 79 -0.06 17.25 10.18
N GLU A 80 0.04 16.70 11.40
CA GLU A 80 -1.00 16.83 12.43
C GLU A 80 -1.20 18.28 12.85
N LEU A 81 -0.10 19.03 13.05
CA LEU A 81 -0.14 20.44 13.40
C LEU A 81 -0.83 21.25 12.30
N ILE A 82 -0.51 20.99 11.04
CA ILE A 82 -1.14 21.62 9.87
C ILE A 82 -2.62 21.27 9.79
N ALA A 83 -2.96 19.99 9.95
CA ALA A 83 -4.35 19.51 9.84
C ALA A 83 -5.28 20.09 10.91
N LYS A 84 -4.76 20.33 12.13
CA LYS A 84 -5.54 20.88 13.26
C LYS A 84 -5.57 22.39 13.32
N ALA A 85 -4.72 23.06 12.56
CA ALA A 85 -4.71 24.51 12.52
C ALA A 85 -5.93 25.07 11.79
N ALA A 86 -6.48 26.17 12.30
CA ALA A 86 -7.53 26.90 11.60
C ALA A 86 -6.89 27.89 10.60
N ALA A 87 -6.58 27.40 9.40
CA ALA A 87 -5.99 28.27 8.36
C ALA A 87 -6.84 29.52 8.10
N PRO A 88 -6.25 30.72 7.92
CA PRO A 88 -4.83 30.97 7.71
C PRO A 88 -3.98 31.09 8.99
N ARG A 89 -4.54 30.80 10.15
CA ARG A 89 -3.88 30.96 11.45
C ARG A 89 -3.28 29.64 11.91
N LEU A 90 -2.04 29.68 12.37
CA LEU A 90 -1.38 28.53 12.97
C LEU A 90 -1.77 28.43 14.46
N THR A 91 -2.89 27.78 14.73
CA THR A 91 -3.29 27.43 16.09
C THR A 91 -2.72 26.08 16.48
N VAL A 92 -2.01 26.02 17.60
CA VAL A 92 -1.37 24.81 18.10
C VAL A 92 -2.13 24.24 19.27
N THR A 93 -2.43 22.94 19.19
CA THR A 93 -3.01 22.15 20.27
C THR A 93 -2.03 21.05 20.66
N GLU A 94 -1.77 20.92 21.97
CA GLU A 94 -0.92 19.83 22.48
C GLU A 94 -1.55 18.48 22.17
N THR A 95 -0.69 17.53 21.80
CA THR A 95 -1.13 16.16 21.55
C THR A 95 0.02 15.18 21.72
N ASP A 96 -0.30 13.95 22.08
CA ASP A 96 0.63 12.81 22.10
C ASP A 96 -0.05 11.65 21.38
N GLN A 97 0.52 11.22 20.27
CA GLN A 97 -0.09 10.22 19.40
C GLN A 97 0.91 9.14 19.02
N SER A 98 0.40 7.93 18.95
CA SER A 98 1.11 6.76 18.43
C SER A 98 0.18 5.99 17.50
N PRO A 99 0.71 5.34 16.46
CA PRO A 99 -0.11 4.50 15.59
C PRO A 99 -0.67 3.30 16.35
N GLY A 100 -1.96 3.03 16.21
CA GLY A 100 -2.57 1.82 16.75
C GLY A 100 -2.07 0.57 16.04
N LEU A 101 -1.91 0.63 14.72
CA LEU A 101 -1.24 -0.42 13.94
C LEU A 101 0.10 0.11 13.42
N THR A 102 1.19 -0.62 13.68
CA THR A 102 2.54 -0.22 13.27
C THR A 102 2.69 -0.22 11.76
N TYR A 103 2.29 -1.31 11.12
CA TYR A 103 2.47 -1.53 9.68
C TYR A 103 1.20 -1.10 8.93
N ARG A 104 1.24 0.10 8.36
CA ARG A 104 0.15 0.70 7.57
C ARG A 104 0.67 0.94 6.18
N THR A 105 0.26 0.09 5.22
CA THR A 105 0.95 -0.02 3.94
C THR A 105 -0.03 0.04 2.77
N PHE A 106 0.31 0.77 1.72
CA PHE A 106 -0.29 0.63 0.41
C PHE A 106 0.47 -0.42 -0.38
N TRP A 107 -0.25 -1.34 -1.00
CA TRP A 107 0.28 -2.32 -1.92
C TRP A 107 -0.14 -1.95 -3.35
N THR A 108 0.78 -1.89 -4.28
CA THR A 108 0.51 -1.40 -5.63
C THR A 108 1.26 -2.20 -6.70
N TRP A 109 0.62 -2.29 -7.88
CA TRP A 109 1.29 -2.59 -9.13
C TRP A 109 1.55 -1.29 -9.89
N ASP A 110 2.74 -1.13 -10.44
CA ASP A 110 3.12 0.07 -11.20
C ASP A 110 2.22 0.32 -12.41
N HIS A 111 1.79 -0.74 -13.06
CA HIS A 111 0.97 -0.68 -14.26
C HIS A 111 -0.52 -0.39 -13.99
N SER A 112 -1.00 -0.60 -12.79
CA SER A 112 -2.41 -0.32 -12.43
C SER A 112 -2.59 0.91 -11.57
N THR A 113 -1.50 1.53 -11.14
CA THR A 113 -1.52 2.75 -10.34
C THR A 113 -1.89 3.95 -11.19
N ASN A 114 -2.89 4.73 -10.75
CA ASN A 114 -3.46 5.84 -11.52
C ASN A 114 -3.72 7.09 -10.67
N TRP A 115 -2.79 7.47 -9.85
CA TRP A 115 -2.91 8.62 -8.94
C TRP A 115 -2.88 9.97 -9.64
N GLU A 116 -2.37 10.01 -10.87
CA GLU A 116 -2.29 11.24 -11.66
C GLU A 116 -3.60 11.58 -12.38
N LEU A 117 -4.54 10.66 -12.50
CA LEU A 117 -5.84 10.93 -13.10
C LEU A 117 -6.55 12.03 -12.31
N SER A 118 -6.87 13.08 -13.00
CA SER A 118 -7.50 14.29 -12.43
C SER A 118 -8.82 14.66 -13.09
N GLN A 119 -9.34 13.82 -13.99
CA GLN A 119 -10.55 14.08 -14.72
C GLN A 119 -11.56 12.95 -14.54
N ILE A 120 -12.80 13.32 -14.26
CA ILE A 120 -13.93 12.39 -14.24
C ILE A 120 -14.13 11.86 -15.66
N GLY A 121 -14.46 10.57 -15.76
CA GLY A 121 -14.67 9.92 -17.06
C GLY A 121 -13.40 9.40 -17.71
N GLN A 122 -12.22 9.72 -17.24
CA GLN A 122 -10.99 9.03 -17.65
C GLN A 122 -11.05 7.59 -17.18
N GLN A 123 -10.82 6.68 -18.12
CA GLN A 123 -10.75 5.27 -17.78
C GLN A 123 -9.39 4.97 -17.16
N GLU A 124 -9.41 4.34 -16.03
CA GLU A 124 -8.25 3.66 -15.52
C GLU A 124 -8.05 2.39 -16.33
N ILE A 125 -6.89 2.30 -16.96
CA ILE A 125 -6.62 1.20 -17.87
C ILE A 125 -6.13 -0.03 -17.09
N GLY A 126 -5.84 0.14 -15.81
CA GLY A 126 -5.49 -0.95 -14.90
C GLY A 126 -4.24 -1.71 -15.34
N VAL A 127 -4.22 -3.00 -15.07
CA VAL A 127 -3.09 -3.87 -15.41
C VAL A 127 -2.71 -3.86 -16.88
N PHE A 128 -3.61 -3.46 -17.75
CA PHE A 128 -3.40 -3.52 -19.19
C PHE A 128 -2.78 -2.27 -19.80
N ASN A 129 -2.42 -1.29 -18.97
CA ASN A 129 -1.76 -0.09 -19.44
C ASN A 129 -0.40 0.21 -18.79
N PRO A 130 0.50 -0.74 -18.66
CA PRO A 130 1.82 -0.48 -18.12
C PRO A 130 2.63 0.44 -19.02
N TYR A 131 2.41 0.38 -20.31
CA TYR A 131 3.18 1.11 -21.32
C TYR A 131 2.57 2.44 -21.73
N GLY A 132 1.41 2.77 -21.20
CA GLY A 132 0.82 4.09 -21.35
C GLY A 132 1.44 5.14 -20.44
N LYS A 133 2.30 4.75 -19.49
CA LYS A 133 2.98 5.68 -18.59
C LYS A 133 4.39 5.98 -19.10
N PRO A 134 4.70 7.20 -19.52
CA PRO A 134 6.08 7.62 -19.75
C PRO A 134 6.84 7.66 -18.40
N PRO A 135 8.18 7.71 -18.41
CA PRO A 135 8.98 7.77 -17.18
C PRO A 135 8.52 8.85 -16.19
N SER A 136 8.22 10.04 -16.71
CA SER A 136 7.66 11.14 -15.91
C SER A 136 6.29 10.83 -15.30
N GLY A 137 5.48 10.00 -15.96
CA GLY A 137 4.17 9.56 -15.45
C GLY A 137 4.29 8.65 -14.23
N PHE A 138 5.24 7.71 -14.25
CA PHE A 138 5.53 6.85 -13.10
C PHE A 138 5.91 7.68 -11.87
N LEU A 139 6.87 8.59 -12.00
CA LEU A 139 7.30 9.45 -10.91
C LEU A 139 6.17 10.35 -10.38
N ARG A 140 5.40 10.99 -11.27
CA ARG A 140 4.30 11.87 -10.85
C ARG A 140 3.22 11.10 -10.10
N ASP A 141 2.88 9.93 -10.58
CA ASP A 141 1.87 9.05 -9.99
C ASP A 141 2.28 8.66 -8.55
N TYR A 142 3.48 8.11 -8.39
CA TYR A 142 3.96 7.71 -7.08
C TYR A 142 4.29 8.86 -6.14
N LYS A 143 4.74 10.01 -6.63
CA LYS A 143 4.93 11.20 -5.80
C LYS A 143 3.60 11.67 -5.20
N ARG A 144 2.50 11.64 -5.95
CA ARG A 144 1.15 11.94 -5.42
C ARG A 144 0.71 10.92 -4.37
N CYS A 145 0.98 9.64 -4.61
CA CYS A 145 0.71 8.59 -3.62
C CYS A 145 1.52 8.81 -2.34
N VAL A 146 2.82 9.11 -2.45
CA VAL A 146 3.70 9.43 -1.32
C VAL A 146 3.20 10.64 -0.54
N ASP A 147 2.80 11.72 -1.23
CA ASP A 147 2.27 12.92 -0.56
C ASP A 147 0.98 12.64 0.21
N PHE A 148 0.11 11.81 -0.36
CA PHE A 148 -1.10 11.36 0.34
C PHE A 148 -0.74 10.50 1.57
N CYS A 149 0.16 9.55 1.43
CA CYS A 149 0.62 8.69 2.51
C CYS A 149 1.25 9.50 3.65
N SER A 150 2.11 10.44 3.33
CA SER A 150 2.74 11.34 4.31
C SER A 150 1.70 12.13 5.11
N ARG A 151 0.80 12.83 4.42
CA ARG A 151 -0.25 13.64 5.05
C ARG A 151 -1.21 12.82 5.92
N ASN A 152 -1.48 11.59 5.52
CA ASN A 152 -2.43 10.70 6.20
C ASN A 152 -1.75 9.63 7.07
N LYS A 153 -0.46 9.78 7.35
CA LYS A 153 0.31 8.92 8.26
C LYS A 153 0.34 7.44 7.85
N ILE A 154 0.30 7.15 6.55
CA ILE A 154 0.54 5.82 5.99
C ILE A 154 2.06 5.60 5.92
N ALA A 155 2.54 4.49 6.45
CA ALA A 155 3.96 4.30 6.72
C ALA A 155 4.78 3.82 5.51
N ALA A 156 4.15 3.10 4.57
CA ALA A 156 4.89 2.47 3.48
C ALA A 156 4.06 2.29 2.21
N ILE A 157 4.75 2.13 1.08
CA ILE A 157 4.19 1.76 -0.21
C ILE A 157 4.99 0.59 -0.77
N VAL A 158 4.33 -0.55 -1.00
CA VAL A 158 4.88 -1.67 -1.79
C VAL A 158 4.67 -1.38 -3.27
N ILE A 159 5.70 -1.55 -4.08
CA ILE A 159 5.64 -1.31 -5.52
C ILE A 159 6.13 -2.54 -6.28
N TYR A 160 5.22 -3.28 -6.88
CA TYR A 160 5.53 -4.29 -7.89
C TYR A 160 5.79 -3.61 -9.22
N GLY A 161 6.86 -3.99 -9.91
CA GLY A 161 7.33 -3.28 -11.10
C GLY A 161 8.13 -2.02 -10.80
N PHE A 162 8.74 -1.94 -9.61
CA PHE A 162 9.53 -0.80 -9.14
C PHE A 162 10.65 -0.39 -10.11
N LEU A 163 11.30 -1.37 -10.76
CA LEU A 163 12.41 -1.16 -11.69
C LEU A 163 12.03 -1.61 -13.10
N ARG A 164 11.83 -0.65 -13.99
CA ARG A 164 11.62 -0.86 -15.43
C ARG A 164 12.30 0.25 -16.23
N ASP A 165 12.97 -0.08 -17.32
CA ASP A 165 13.55 0.92 -18.23
C ASP A 165 12.49 1.91 -18.77
N PRO A 166 11.26 1.46 -19.17
CA PRO A 166 10.21 2.38 -19.60
C PRO A 166 9.75 3.39 -18.55
N HIS A 167 10.04 3.17 -17.28
CA HIS A 167 9.70 4.08 -16.16
C HIS A 167 10.86 4.97 -15.73
N GLY A 168 11.97 4.97 -16.48
CA GLY A 168 13.18 5.72 -16.16
C GLY A 168 14.21 4.96 -15.32
N GLY A 169 14.01 3.65 -15.14
CA GLY A 169 15.01 2.74 -14.56
C GLY A 169 15.53 3.15 -13.18
N VAL A 170 16.84 3.03 -13.03
CA VAL A 170 17.52 3.27 -11.74
C VAL A 170 17.36 4.72 -11.27
N GLU A 171 17.48 5.69 -12.16
CA GLU A 171 17.44 7.11 -11.79
C GLU A 171 16.08 7.53 -11.24
N ALA A 172 15.00 7.12 -11.93
CA ALA A 172 13.64 7.40 -11.48
C ALA A 172 13.32 6.70 -10.13
N ALA A 173 13.77 5.47 -9.96
CA ALA A 173 13.60 4.73 -8.73
C ALA A 173 14.38 5.36 -7.55
N GLN A 174 15.61 5.81 -7.76
CA GLN A 174 16.39 6.53 -6.75
C GLN A 174 15.74 7.87 -6.38
N GLU A 175 15.22 8.61 -7.37
CA GLU A 175 14.50 9.85 -7.11
C GLU A 175 13.25 9.61 -6.26
N LEU A 176 12.47 8.57 -6.59
CA LEU A 176 11.28 8.21 -5.81
C LEU A 176 11.62 7.83 -4.37
N CYS A 177 12.67 7.04 -4.16
CA CYS A 177 13.11 6.66 -2.81
C CYS A 177 13.49 7.89 -1.97
N ARG A 178 14.32 8.79 -2.51
CA ARG A 178 14.69 10.03 -1.81
C ARG A 178 13.45 10.87 -1.48
N TYR A 179 12.55 11.04 -2.46
CA TYR A 179 11.31 11.79 -2.29
C TYR A 179 10.43 11.24 -1.17
N ALA A 180 10.32 9.91 -1.08
CA ALA A 180 9.51 9.25 -0.07
C ALA A 180 10.17 9.31 1.32
N THR A 181 11.48 9.06 1.41
CA THR A 181 12.24 9.13 2.67
C THR A 181 12.14 10.53 3.30
N GLU A 182 12.28 11.59 2.49
CA GLU A 182 12.10 12.98 2.97
C GLU A 182 10.70 13.23 3.57
N ARG A 183 9.70 12.46 3.17
CA ARG A 183 8.30 12.56 3.59
C ARG A 183 7.88 11.53 4.64
N GLY A 184 8.84 10.77 5.16
CA GLY A 184 8.59 9.75 6.17
C GLY A 184 7.76 8.57 5.65
N VAL A 185 7.85 8.25 4.36
CA VAL A 185 7.19 7.11 3.73
C VAL A 185 8.23 6.12 3.21
N ARG A 186 8.10 4.85 3.58
CA ARG A 186 9.00 3.79 3.13
C ARG A 186 8.58 3.29 1.76
N ILE A 187 9.53 3.16 0.82
CA ILE A 187 9.31 2.43 -0.44
C ILE A 187 9.80 1.00 -0.25
N LEU A 188 8.94 0.05 -0.61
CA LEU A 188 9.21 -1.39 -0.55
C LEU A 188 9.06 -1.99 -1.95
N PRO A 189 10.15 -2.20 -2.70
CA PRO A 189 10.07 -2.96 -3.94
C PRO A 189 9.43 -4.33 -3.73
N GLY A 190 8.45 -4.68 -4.56
CA GLY A 190 7.86 -6.01 -4.63
C GLY A 190 8.68 -6.88 -5.56
N ILE A 191 9.12 -8.04 -5.07
CA ILE A 191 9.89 -9.03 -5.84
C ILE A 191 9.31 -10.43 -5.62
N ALA A 192 9.48 -11.29 -6.60
CA ALA A 192 9.08 -12.68 -6.47
C ALA A 192 10.27 -13.63 -6.62
N ILE A 193 10.23 -14.76 -5.93
CA ILE A 193 11.28 -15.75 -5.94
C ILE A 193 11.32 -16.45 -7.28
N GLY A 194 12.25 -16.01 -8.14
CA GLY A 194 12.44 -16.60 -9.46
C GLY A 194 11.31 -16.35 -10.46
N SER A 195 10.53 -15.30 -10.30
CA SER A 195 9.46 -14.91 -11.23
C SER A 195 9.30 -13.39 -11.35
N TYR A 196 8.29 -12.90 -12.06
CA TYR A 196 7.98 -11.47 -12.26
C TYR A 196 9.15 -10.61 -12.75
N GLY A 197 9.98 -11.12 -13.62
CA GLY A 197 11.14 -10.38 -14.13
C GLY A 197 12.32 -10.28 -13.14
N GLY A 198 12.22 -10.85 -11.95
CA GLY A 198 13.26 -10.78 -10.91
C GLY A 198 13.22 -9.48 -10.10
N VAL A 199 14.38 -8.93 -9.79
CA VAL A 199 14.49 -7.64 -9.09
C VAL A 199 14.33 -6.47 -10.08
N TYR A 200 14.85 -6.61 -11.29
CA TYR A 200 14.67 -5.63 -12.36
C TYR A 200 13.62 -6.16 -13.36
N TRP A 201 12.41 -5.64 -13.25
CA TRP A 201 11.25 -6.24 -13.91
C TRP A 201 11.29 -6.20 -15.43
N GLU A 202 11.81 -5.12 -16.01
CA GLU A 202 11.85 -4.93 -17.45
C GLU A 202 13.03 -4.07 -17.87
N GLY A 203 13.85 -4.59 -18.79
CA GLY A 203 15.01 -3.89 -19.31
C GLY A 203 16.24 -4.76 -19.50
N SER A 204 17.35 -4.12 -19.78
CA SER A 204 18.62 -4.79 -20.11
C SER A 204 19.50 -5.13 -18.92
N SER A 205 19.04 -4.90 -17.70
CA SER A 205 19.81 -5.18 -16.48
C SER A 205 20.16 -6.67 -16.34
N LYS A 206 21.35 -6.97 -15.81
CA LYS A 206 21.74 -8.34 -15.42
C LYS A 206 20.84 -8.94 -14.31
N TYR A 207 20.09 -8.10 -13.60
CA TYR A 207 19.12 -8.48 -12.58
C TYR A 207 17.69 -8.60 -13.11
N ASN A 208 17.52 -8.55 -14.43
CA ASN A 208 16.28 -8.93 -15.09
C ASN A 208 16.29 -10.44 -15.36
N LEU A 209 15.21 -11.11 -14.94
CA LEU A 209 15.10 -12.57 -15.02
C LEU A 209 15.19 -13.10 -16.46
N ALA A 210 14.54 -12.44 -17.42
CA ALA A 210 14.60 -12.85 -18.82
C ALA A 210 16.01 -12.75 -19.39
N THR A 211 16.73 -11.68 -19.04
CA THR A 211 18.12 -11.48 -19.42
C THR A 211 19.03 -12.55 -18.82
N TRP A 212 18.83 -12.88 -17.54
CA TRP A 212 19.60 -13.91 -16.87
C TRP A 212 19.31 -15.32 -17.44
N LEU A 213 18.02 -15.68 -17.67
CA LEU A 213 17.63 -16.97 -18.21
C LEU A 213 18.07 -17.18 -19.67
N ARG A 214 18.18 -16.12 -20.48
CA ARG A 214 18.80 -16.24 -21.83
C ARG A 214 20.25 -16.73 -21.78
N GLN A 215 20.96 -16.35 -20.73
CA GLN A 215 22.36 -16.78 -20.52
C GLN A 215 22.46 -18.10 -19.74
N ASN A 216 21.41 -18.47 -19.01
CA ASN A 216 21.36 -19.61 -18.11
C ASN A 216 20.08 -20.45 -18.33
N PRO A 217 19.77 -20.91 -19.57
CA PRO A 217 18.50 -21.55 -19.90
C PRO A 217 18.24 -22.86 -19.13
N GLN A 218 19.30 -23.51 -18.65
CA GLN A 218 19.21 -24.74 -17.84
C GLN A 218 18.57 -24.52 -16.46
N HIS A 219 18.44 -23.27 -16.01
CA HIS A 219 17.82 -22.91 -14.75
C HIS A 219 16.37 -22.45 -14.91
N ALA A 220 15.82 -22.44 -16.12
CA ALA A 220 14.40 -22.18 -16.33
C ALA A 220 13.54 -23.21 -15.60
N ALA A 221 12.41 -22.75 -15.05
CA ALA A 221 11.47 -23.65 -14.41
C ALA A 221 10.79 -24.57 -15.43
N THR A 222 10.64 -25.85 -15.08
CA THR A 222 9.80 -26.78 -15.81
C THR A 222 8.39 -26.65 -15.24
N LEU A 223 7.55 -25.82 -15.85
CA LEU A 223 6.20 -25.59 -15.34
C LEU A 223 5.32 -26.82 -15.54
N GLU A 224 4.60 -27.21 -14.50
CA GLU A 224 3.65 -28.32 -14.56
C GLU A 224 2.29 -27.79 -15.05
N ARG A 225 1.75 -28.40 -16.12
CA ARG A 225 0.43 -28.02 -16.63
C ARG A 225 -0.65 -28.20 -15.57
N GLY A 226 -1.51 -27.18 -15.40
CA GLY A 226 -2.61 -27.19 -14.45
C GLY A 226 -2.18 -27.05 -12.99
N VAL A 227 -0.93 -26.71 -12.72
CA VAL A 227 -0.43 -26.39 -11.38
C VAL A 227 0.07 -24.96 -11.39
N GLY A 228 -0.51 -24.14 -10.52
CA GLY A 228 -0.22 -22.72 -10.42
C GLY A 228 -1.18 -21.83 -11.21
N PHE A 229 -1.25 -20.59 -10.81
CA PHE A 229 -2.09 -19.59 -11.43
C PHE A 229 -1.43 -19.07 -12.70
N GLN A 230 -2.04 -19.29 -13.85
CA GLN A 230 -1.53 -18.81 -15.13
C GLN A 230 -2.21 -17.50 -15.52
N ILE A 231 -1.97 -16.44 -14.79
CA ILE A 231 -2.44 -15.07 -15.12
C ILE A 231 -2.08 -14.70 -16.55
N ALA A 232 -0.92 -15.14 -17.01
CA ALA A 232 -0.42 -14.84 -18.34
C ALA A 232 -1.34 -15.28 -19.48
N ASP A 233 -2.06 -16.37 -19.31
CA ASP A 233 -2.98 -16.86 -20.34
C ASP A 233 -4.30 -16.10 -20.37
N LEU A 234 -4.69 -15.48 -19.27
CA LEU A 234 -5.95 -14.77 -19.12
C LEU A 234 -5.82 -13.24 -19.25
N ALA A 235 -4.72 -12.67 -18.79
CA ALA A 235 -4.67 -11.26 -18.50
C ALA A 235 -3.91 -10.38 -19.50
N PHE A 236 -2.98 -10.92 -20.29
CA PHE A 236 -2.04 -10.09 -21.06
C PHE A 236 -1.96 -10.40 -22.57
N PRO A 237 -3.09 -10.54 -23.30
CA PRO A 237 -3.01 -10.84 -24.72
C PRO A 237 -2.45 -9.71 -25.57
N LEU A 238 -2.37 -8.48 -25.06
CA LEU A 238 -2.22 -7.31 -25.92
C LEU A 238 -0.92 -6.55 -25.80
N ASN A 239 -0.23 -6.54 -24.66
CA ASN A 239 0.85 -5.58 -24.41
C ASN A 239 2.16 -6.15 -23.86
N PHE A 240 2.20 -7.44 -23.56
CA PHE A 240 3.42 -8.07 -23.09
C PHE A 240 3.83 -9.20 -24.02
N PRO A 241 5.09 -9.26 -24.44
CA PRO A 241 5.62 -10.49 -24.96
C PRO A 241 5.35 -11.58 -23.90
N LYS A 242 4.47 -12.51 -24.17
CA LYS A 242 4.13 -13.63 -23.26
C LYS A 242 5.39 -14.29 -22.65
N SER A 243 6.50 -14.22 -23.38
CA SER A 243 7.78 -14.80 -23.02
C SER A 243 8.41 -14.20 -21.77
N ASP A 244 8.28 -12.90 -21.50
CA ASP A 244 9.09 -12.25 -20.45
C ASP A 244 8.40 -12.28 -19.08
N TYR A 245 7.08 -12.26 -19.04
CA TYR A 245 6.33 -12.31 -17.77
C TYR A 245 6.06 -13.71 -17.24
N THR A 246 5.96 -14.68 -18.12
CA THR A 246 5.72 -16.09 -17.77
C THR A 246 6.99 -16.84 -17.46
N LEU A 247 8.15 -16.21 -17.66
CA LEU A 247 9.42 -16.83 -17.34
C LEU A 247 9.55 -16.98 -15.83
N SER A 248 9.83 -18.21 -15.44
CA SER A 248 10.17 -18.53 -14.05
C SER A 248 11.47 -19.31 -14.03
N ALA A 249 12.30 -19.05 -13.03
CA ALA A 249 13.48 -19.85 -12.75
C ALA A 249 13.18 -20.94 -11.72
N CYS A 250 13.92 -22.02 -11.76
CA CYS A 250 13.77 -23.10 -10.79
C CYS A 250 14.23 -22.65 -9.39
N PRO A 251 13.34 -22.56 -8.38
CA PRO A 251 13.72 -22.08 -7.05
C PRO A 251 14.56 -23.09 -6.25
N SER A 252 14.72 -24.33 -6.77
CA SER A 252 15.61 -25.34 -6.20
C SER A 252 16.99 -25.36 -6.85
N ALA A 253 17.25 -24.53 -7.87
CA ALA A 253 18.58 -24.38 -8.44
C ALA A 253 19.42 -23.45 -7.55
N PRO A 254 20.58 -23.89 -7.04
CA PRO A 254 21.45 -23.06 -6.22
C PRO A 254 21.86 -21.78 -6.92
N GLU A 255 22.08 -21.83 -8.23
CA GLU A 255 22.49 -20.70 -9.07
C GLU A 255 21.36 -19.65 -9.19
N THR A 256 20.10 -20.08 -9.27
CA THR A 256 18.95 -19.16 -9.23
C THR A 256 18.96 -18.38 -7.94
N MET A 257 19.15 -19.05 -6.83
CA MET A 257 19.13 -18.39 -5.53
C MET A 257 20.36 -17.53 -5.28
N ALA A 258 21.53 -17.93 -5.76
CA ALA A 258 22.73 -17.09 -5.70
C ALA A 258 22.54 -15.78 -6.51
N TRP A 259 21.94 -15.88 -7.70
CA TRP A 259 21.61 -14.72 -8.51
C TRP A 259 20.59 -13.81 -7.82
N MET A 260 19.54 -14.38 -7.20
CA MET A 260 18.55 -13.61 -6.45
C MET A 260 19.17 -12.90 -5.22
N GLU A 261 20.08 -13.56 -4.50
CA GLU A 261 20.80 -12.94 -3.37
C GLU A 261 21.68 -11.77 -3.85
N GLU A 262 22.41 -11.92 -4.96
CA GLU A 262 23.17 -10.83 -5.58
C GLU A 262 22.26 -9.67 -6.00
N ALA A 263 21.11 -9.97 -6.62
CA ALA A 263 20.16 -8.96 -7.05
C ALA A 263 19.53 -8.20 -5.87
N VAL A 264 19.20 -8.90 -4.77
CA VAL A 264 18.69 -8.26 -3.53
C VAL A 264 19.77 -7.44 -2.84
N ALA A 265 21.01 -7.89 -2.82
CA ALA A 265 22.12 -7.10 -2.30
C ALA A 265 22.27 -5.79 -3.08
N TRP A 266 22.33 -5.88 -4.40
CA TRP A 266 22.41 -4.70 -5.28
C TRP A 266 21.21 -3.74 -5.07
N LEU A 267 19.98 -4.26 -4.99
CA LEU A 267 18.78 -3.46 -4.73
C LEU A 267 18.93 -2.69 -3.41
N THR A 268 19.39 -3.37 -2.37
CA THR A 268 19.53 -2.80 -1.03
C THR A 268 20.63 -1.75 -0.94
N GLU A 269 21.73 -1.94 -1.66
CA GLU A 269 22.87 -1.02 -1.70
C GLU A 269 22.60 0.22 -2.58
N THR A 270 21.88 0.01 -3.69
CA THR A 270 21.71 1.04 -4.74
C THR A 270 20.63 2.06 -4.40
N PHE A 271 19.59 1.65 -3.67
CA PHE A 271 18.40 2.47 -3.42
C PHE A 271 18.20 2.74 -1.92
N ASP A 272 17.69 3.93 -1.61
CA ASP A 272 17.27 4.29 -0.26
C ASP A 272 15.86 3.74 0.02
N ILE A 273 15.74 2.39 -0.11
CA ILE A 273 14.50 1.68 0.18
C ILE A 273 14.29 1.52 1.69
N GLY A 274 13.03 1.55 2.11
CA GLY A 274 12.63 1.30 3.51
C GLY A 274 12.32 -0.16 3.83
N GLY A 275 12.30 -1.02 2.81
CA GLY A 275 12.03 -2.45 2.96
C GLY A 275 11.95 -3.18 1.63
N ILE A 276 11.53 -4.43 1.66
CA ILE A 276 11.29 -5.28 0.48
C ILE A 276 10.06 -6.14 0.76
N ASN A 277 9.18 -6.28 -0.22
CA ASN A 277 8.10 -7.25 -0.18
C ASN A 277 8.46 -8.45 -1.06
N ILE A 278 8.49 -9.65 -0.49
CA ILE A 278 8.91 -10.87 -1.16
C ILE A 278 7.75 -11.85 -1.22
N GLU A 279 7.42 -12.32 -2.42
CA GLU A 279 6.40 -13.34 -2.63
C GLU A 279 6.92 -14.58 -3.35
N ALA A 280 6.12 -15.64 -3.37
CA ALA A 280 6.44 -16.87 -4.10
C ALA A 280 6.21 -16.75 -5.62
N GLY A 281 5.40 -15.78 -6.05
CA GLY A 281 5.00 -15.56 -7.45
C GLY A 281 3.76 -16.34 -7.88
N ASP A 282 3.05 -15.82 -8.89
CA ASP A 282 1.77 -16.33 -9.37
C ASP A 282 1.87 -17.21 -10.63
N TYR A 283 3.05 -17.35 -11.23
CA TYR A 283 3.20 -17.94 -12.57
C TYR A 283 3.49 -19.45 -12.57
N GLY A 284 2.92 -20.13 -11.60
CA GLY A 284 3.09 -21.57 -11.48
C GLY A 284 4.38 -21.98 -10.78
N VAL A 285 4.46 -23.23 -10.44
CA VAL A 285 5.57 -23.80 -9.70
C VAL A 285 6.40 -24.73 -10.59
N CYS A 286 7.70 -24.77 -10.36
CA CYS A 286 8.59 -25.67 -11.07
C CYS A 286 8.26 -27.12 -10.74
N GLY A 287 7.99 -27.95 -11.77
CA GLY A 287 7.68 -29.38 -11.66
C GLY A 287 8.87 -30.32 -11.85
N CYS A 288 10.12 -29.83 -11.81
CA CYS A 288 11.28 -30.71 -11.90
C CYS A 288 11.42 -31.60 -10.65
N ASP A 289 12.11 -32.75 -10.77
CA ASP A 289 12.23 -33.75 -9.71
C ASP A 289 12.72 -33.16 -8.37
N ARG A 290 13.69 -32.23 -8.41
CA ARG A 290 14.19 -31.55 -7.22
C ARG A 290 13.10 -30.75 -6.50
N CYS A 291 12.31 -29.98 -7.25
CA CYS A 291 11.22 -29.19 -6.72
C CYS A 291 10.08 -30.05 -6.20
N VAL A 292 9.72 -31.10 -6.92
CA VAL A 292 8.68 -32.06 -6.52
C VAL A 292 9.07 -32.77 -5.22
N THR A 293 10.30 -33.26 -5.15
CA THR A 293 10.82 -33.93 -3.94
C THR A 293 10.84 -32.99 -2.74
N ARG A 294 11.29 -31.75 -2.91
CA ARG A 294 11.33 -30.75 -1.84
C ARG A 294 9.94 -30.38 -1.30
N ARG A 295 8.93 -30.39 -2.17
CA ARG A 295 7.52 -30.10 -1.86
C ARG A 295 6.66 -31.34 -1.60
N SER A 296 7.28 -32.46 -1.21
CA SER A 296 6.54 -33.72 -0.99
C SER A 296 5.45 -33.61 0.08
N ASN A 297 5.58 -32.74 1.06
CA ASN A 297 4.57 -32.45 2.09
C ASN A 297 3.36 -31.66 1.55
N GLU A 298 3.45 -31.08 0.36
CA GLU A 298 2.36 -30.31 -0.29
C GLU A 298 1.58 -31.15 -1.32
N ALA A 299 1.76 -32.46 -1.32
CA ALA A 299 1.17 -33.35 -2.35
C ALA A 299 -0.35 -33.22 -2.45
N GLU A 300 -1.06 -33.07 -1.34
CA GLU A 300 -2.52 -32.91 -1.33
C GLU A 300 -2.95 -31.52 -1.83
N ALA A 301 -2.26 -30.45 -1.44
CA ALA A 301 -2.52 -29.11 -1.96
C ALA A 301 -2.32 -29.06 -3.47
N ARG A 302 -1.25 -29.71 -3.95
CA ARG A 302 -0.92 -29.85 -5.38
C ARG A 302 -1.96 -30.68 -6.14
N ARG A 303 -2.49 -31.74 -5.54
CA ARG A 303 -3.57 -32.55 -6.13
C ARG A 303 -4.83 -31.71 -6.30
N ARG A 304 -5.23 -30.98 -5.28
CA ARG A 304 -6.38 -30.07 -5.32
C ARG A 304 -6.21 -28.95 -6.35
N ALA A 305 -5.02 -28.43 -6.48
CA ALA A 305 -4.71 -27.38 -7.46
C ALA A 305 -4.87 -27.84 -8.91
N LYS A 306 -4.61 -29.11 -9.21
CA LYS A 306 -4.88 -29.69 -10.54
C LYS A 306 -6.35 -29.67 -10.91
N GLU A 307 -7.23 -29.74 -9.92
CA GLU A 307 -8.68 -29.69 -10.09
C GLU A 307 -9.22 -28.26 -10.20
N HIS A 308 -8.57 -27.30 -9.52
CA HIS A 308 -9.07 -25.93 -9.34
C HIS A 308 -8.16 -24.82 -9.89
N GLY A 309 -6.96 -25.16 -10.35
CA GLY A 309 -6.05 -24.21 -11.02
C GLY A 309 -5.16 -23.35 -10.10
N ASP A 310 -5.30 -23.46 -8.77
CA ASP A 310 -4.60 -22.57 -7.81
C ASP A 310 -3.61 -23.34 -6.93
N TYR A 311 -2.31 -23.07 -7.11
CA TYR A 311 -1.28 -23.62 -6.23
C TYR A 311 -0.10 -22.67 -6.04
N TRP A 312 0.13 -22.31 -4.80
CA TRP A 312 1.32 -21.59 -4.35
C TRP A 312 2.10 -22.45 -3.37
N SER A 313 3.42 -22.45 -3.50
CA SER A 313 4.26 -23.27 -2.64
C SER A 313 4.71 -22.52 -1.38
N HIS A 314 4.18 -22.91 -0.25
CA HIS A 314 4.67 -22.46 1.06
C HIS A 314 6.11 -22.91 1.32
N THR A 315 6.50 -24.09 0.79
CA THR A 315 7.86 -24.60 0.92
C THR A 315 8.86 -23.76 0.14
N ASP A 316 8.49 -23.30 -1.07
CA ASP A 316 9.35 -22.40 -1.85
C ASP A 316 9.64 -21.10 -1.09
N MET A 317 8.63 -20.55 -0.42
CA MET A 317 8.81 -19.38 0.46
C MET A 317 9.68 -19.73 1.67
N ALA A 318 9.37 -20.79 2.38
CA ALA A 318 10.07 -21.17 3.61
C ALA A 318 11.56 -21.48 3.40
N ASP A 319 11.93 -22.01 2.21
CA ASP A 319 13.31 -22.32 1.88
C ASP A 319 14.11 -21.09 1.40
N ASN A 320 13.47 -20.21 0.64
CA ASN A 320 14.17 -19.17 -0.10
C ASN A 320 14.08 -17.78 0.56
N PHE A 321 12.94 -17.43 1.17
CA PHE A 321 12.79 -16.16 1.88
C PHE A 321 13.88 -15.92 2.95
N PRO A 322 14.26 -16.90 3.80
CA PRO A 322 15.29 -16.67 4.80
C PRO A 322 16.66 -16.27 4.23
N ARG A 323 16.97 -16.69 3.01
CA ARG A 323 18.21 -16.33 2.32
C ARG A 323 18.19 -14.86 1.94
N LEU A 324 17.15 -14.43 1.22
CA LEU A 324 16.97 -13.05 0.77
C LEU A 324 16.83 -12.09 1.96
N TYR A 325 16.10 -12.50 3.00
CA TYR A 325 15.99 -11.78 4.27
C TYR A 325 17.37 -11.49 4.89
N ARG A 326 18.21 -12.51 5.04
CA ARG A 326 19.55 -12.34 5.63
C ARG A 326 20.43 -11.44 4.77
N THR A 327 20.38 -11.58 3.45
CA THR A 327 21.11 -10.72 2.52
C THR A 327 20.75 -9.24 2.70
N ALA A 328 19.47 -8.92 2.68
CA ALA A 328 19.00 -7.54 2.84
C ALA A 328 19.32 -6.97 4.23
N LYS A 329 19.07 -7.75 5.29
CA LYS A 329 19.32 -7.34 6.69
C LYS A 329 20.79 -7.18 7.04
N ALA A 330 21.68 -7.90 6.39
CA ALA A 330 23.13 -7.72 6.57
C ALA A 330 23.62 -6.35 6.07
N ILE A 331 22.95 -5.78 5.08
CA ILE A 331 23.27 -4.47 4.48
C ILE A 331 22.57 -3.34 5.24
N LYS A 332 21.24 -3.47 5.45
CA LYS A 332 20.41 -2.49 6.16
C LYS A 332 19.55 -3.20 7.22
N PRO A 333 19.96 -3.21 8.50
CA PRO A 333 19.26 -3.95 9.55
C PRO A 333 17.84 -3.47 9.86
N ASP A 334 17.50 -2.22 9.56
CA ASP A 334 16.22 -1.58 9.86
C ASP A 334 15.16 -1.74 8.75
N LEU A 335 15.49 -2.42 7.64
CA LEU A 335 14.53 -2.68 6.57
C LEU A 335 13.30 -3.46 7.04
N TRP A 336 12.14 -3.09 6.55
CA TRP A 336 10.94 -3.91 6.66
C TRP A 336 10.94 -4.98 5.57
N ILE A 337 11.04 -6.25 5.95
CA ILE A 337 11.00 -7.36 5.00
C ILE A 337 9.68 -8.11 5.17
N TYR A 338 8.81 -7.93 4.20
CA TYR A 338 7.51 -8.60 4.14
C TYR A 338 7.65 -9.96 3.45
N SER A 339 6.98 -10.95 4.01
CA SER A 339 6.75 -12.25 3.38
C SER A 339 5.29 -12.29 2.92
N GLU A 340 5.06 -12.36 1.62
CA GLU A 340 3.72 -12.42 1.06
C GLU A 340 3.42 -13.83 0.59
N ILE A 341 2.34 -14.41 1.16
CA ILE A 341 1.79 -15.68 0.72
C ILE A 341 0.32 -15.45 0.41
N GLN A 342 -0.13 -15.99 -0.71
CA GLN A 342 -1.49 -15.75 -1.19
C GLN A 342 -2.52 -16.66 -0.51
N TRP A 343 -3.77 -16.16 -0.44
CA TRP A 343 -5.04 -16.84 -0.18
C TRP A 343 -5.14 -17.70 1.08
N ASP A 344 -6.05 -17.36 1.96
CA ASP A 344 -6.53 -18.14 3.13
C ASP A 344 -5.47 -18.71 4.08
N ASN A 345 -4.22 -18.34 3.90
CA ASN A 345 -3.08 -18.90 4.64
C ASN A 345 -3.16 -18.64 6.13
N LEU A 346 -3.91 -17.62 6.52
CA LEU A 346 -4.09 -17.30 7.94
C LEU A 346 -4.69 -18.47 8.72
N LEU A 347 -5.60 -19.23 8.09
CA LEU A 347 -6.30 -20.36 8.71
C LEU A 347 -5.78 -21.72 8.24
N ASP A 348 -4.69 -21.79 7.47
CA ASP A 348 -4.15 -23.02 6.91
C ASP A 348 -3.00 -23.59 7.77
N PRO A 349 -3.16 -24.80 8.36
CA PRO A 349 -2.10 -25.44 9.15
C PRO A 349 -0.82 -25.72 8.35
N VAL A 350 -0.91 -25.99 7.05
CA VAL A 350 0.26 -26.23 6.18
C VAL A 350 1.07 -24.95 6.01
N ALA A 351 0.39 -23.82 5.84
CA ALA A 351 1.04 -22.51 5.81
C ALA A 351 1.76 -22.21 7.14
N HIS A 352 1.15 -22.53 8.28
CA HIS A 352 1.75 -22.33 9.59
C HIS A 352 3.03 -23.16 9.79
N GLU A 353 3.08 -24.38 9.27
CA GLU A 353 4.29 -25.20 9.34
C GLU A 353 5.43 -24.58 8.54
N ALA A 354 5.16 -24.09 7.34
CA ALA A 354 6.13 -23.35 6.55
C ALA A 354 6.58 -22.04 7.24
N GLN A 355 5.65 -21.32 7.87
CA GLN A 355 5.96 -20.09 8.61
C GLN A 355 6.95 -20.28 9.75
N ARG A 356 6.92 -21.42 10.45
CA ARG A 356 7.89 -21.74 11.54
C ARG A 356 9.34 -21.69 11.08
N ARG A 357 9.58 -21.80 9.78
CA ARG A 357 10.91 -21.77 9.17
C ARG A 357 11.35 -20.37 8.76
N LEU A 358 10.45 -19.39 8.84
CA LEU A 358 10.77 -18.00 8.49
C LEU A 358 11.54 -17.30 9.62
N PRO A 359 12.40 -16.31 9.30
CA PRO A 359 13.17 -15.57 10.29
C PRO A 359 12.26 -14.78 11.24
N LYS A 360 12.62 -14.76 12.51
CA LYS A 360 12.03 -13.83 13.48
C LYS A 360 12.33 -12.39 13.03
N GLY A 361 11.30 -11.54 12.98
CA GLY A 361 11.42 -10.16 12.52
C GLY A 361 11.13 -9.96 11.03
N GLY A 362 10.84 -11.02 10.28
CA GLY A 362 10.11 -10.92 9.00
C GLY A 362 8.67 -10.53 9.28
N ILE A 363 8.11 -9.66 8.44
CA ILE A 363 6.72 -9.20 8.56
C ILE A 363 5.85 -10.11 7.70
N TYR A 364 4.92 -10.82 8.33
CA TYR A 364 4.13 -11.83 7.66
C TYR A 364 2.79 -11.29 7.19
N GLN A 365 2.53 -11.29 5.88
CA GLN A 365 1.27 -10.82 5.30
C GLN A 365 0.31 -11.98 5.03
N HIS A 366 -0.90 -11.84 5.57
CA HIS A 366 -2.03 -12.73 5.32
C HIS A 366 -3.02 -12.05 4.41
N THR A 367 -3.24 -12.60 3.23
CA THR A 367 -4.14 -12.03 2.23
C THR A 367 -5.58 -12.36 2.52
N THR A 368 -6.46 -11.37 2.37
CA THR A 368 -7.91 -11.52 2.39
C THR A 368 -8.57 -10.65 1.31
N ASN A 369 -9.76 -11.04 0.92
CA ASN A 369 -10.64 -10.27 0.04
C ASN A 369 -12.07 -10.23 0.60
N ARG A 370 -13.02 -9.63 -0.11
CA ARG A 370 -14.43 -9.54 0.34
C ARG A 370 -15.06 -10.90 0.60
N THR A 371 -14.79 -11.88 -0.26
CA THR A 371 -15.34 -13.24 -0.12
C THR A 371 -14.84 -13.93 1.15
N TYR A 372 -13.56 -13.80 1.46
CA TYR A 372 -12.94 -14.50 2.59
C TYR A 372 -13.02 -13.73 3.90
N TRP A 373 -13.22 -12.41 3.88
CA TRP A 373 -13.20 -11.57 5.08
C TRP A 373 -14.18 -12.04 6.15
N GLY A 374 -15.42 -12.34 5.77
CA GLY A 374 -16.45 -12.82 6.73
C GLY A 374 -16.02 -14.08 7.50
N ARG A 375 -15.39 -15.03 6.81
CA ARG A 375 -14.85 -16.25 7.40
C ARG A 375 -13.63 -15.98 8.28
N ILE A 376 -12.69 -15.19 7.78
CA ILE A 376 -11.47 -14.82 8.51
C ILE A 376 -11.83 -14.06 9.77
N GLN A 377 -12.73 -13.10 9.70
CA GLN A 377 -13.17 -12.30 10.84
C GLN A 377 -13.72 -13.16 12.01
N GLN A 378 -14.43 -14.24 11.69
CA GLN A 378 -14.97 -15.15 12.71
C GLN A 378 -13.89 -16.01 13.37
N GLY A 379 -12.89 -16.46 12.58
CA GLY A 379 -11.79 -17.29 13.07
C GLY A 379 -10.65 -16.51 13.71
N LEU A 380 -10.53 -15.21 13.44
CA LEU A 380 -9.43 -14.39 13.92
C LEU A 380 -9.67 -13.93 15.37
N THR A 381 -9.12 -14.69 16.30
CA THR A 381 -9.16 -14.39 17.74
C THR A 381 -7.76 -14.02 18.24
N ARG A 382 -7.66 -13.39 19.42
CA ARG A 382 -6.38 -13.07 20.04
C ARG A 382 -5.53 -14.32 20.29
N ALA A 383 -6.13 -15.34 20.88
CA ALA A 383 -5.45 -16.61 21.13
C ALA A 383 -4.94 -17.25 19.85
N TYR A 384 -5.68 -17.13 18.75
CA TYR A 384 -5.27 -17.61 17.45
C TYR A 384 -4.05 -16.85 16.92
N VAL A 385 -4.07 -15.51 16.94
CA VAL A 385 -2.94 -14.67 16.48
C VAL A 385 -1.69 -14.92 17.33
N GLU A 386 -1.83 -15.07 18.64
CA GLU A 386 -0.73 -15.40 19.55
C GLU A 386 -0.14 -16.81 19.27
N SER A 387 -0.92 -17.72 18.70
CA SER A 387 -0.48 -19.06 18.29
C SER A 387 0.25 -19.09 16.94
N LEU A 388 0.19 -18.02 16.14
CA LEU A 388 0.88 -17.97 14.86
C LEU A 388 2.39 -18.10 15.04
N PRO A 389 3.07 -18.83 14.14
CA PRO A 389 4.49 -19.16 14.30
C PRO A 389 5.43 -17.96 14.26
N THR A 390 5.00 -16.90 13.59
CA THR A 390 5.79 -15.68 13.37
C THR A 390 5.07 -14.44 13.87
N GLN A 391 5.85 -13.44 14.23
CA GLN A 391 5.43 -12.08 14.57
C GLN A 391 6.48 -11.12 14.02
N PRO A 392 6.09 -9.95 13.47
CA PRO A 392 4.73 -9.39 13.38
C PRO A 392 3.87 -9.99 12.26
N ASN A 393 2.54 -9.93 12.42
CA ASN A 393 1.56 -10.36 11.44
C ASN A 393 0.75 -9.17 10.93
N VAL A 394 0.50 -9.14 9.61
CA VAL A 394 -0.21 -8.07 8.92
C VAL A 394 -1.34 -8.66 8.08
N LEU A 395 -2.51 -8.06 8.13
CA LEU A 395 -3.63 -8.42 7.27
C LEU A 395 -3.55 -7.60 5.97
N ARG A 396 -3.42 -8.28 4.83
CA ARG A 396 -3.42 -7.64 3.51
C ARG A 396 -4.79 -7.77 2.86
N CYS A 397 -5.37 -6.64 2.52
CA CYS A 397 -6.74 -6.55 2.02
C CYS A 397 -6.76 -6.29 0.52
N GLN A 398 -7.28 -7.23 -0.25
CA GLN A 398 -7.59 -7.06 -1.66
C GLN A 398 -9.00 -6.50 -1.83
N PHE A 399 -9.22 -5.28 -1.34
CA PHE A 399 -10.45 -4.53 -1.55
C PHE A 399 -10.19 -3.37 -2.51
N ALA A 400 -11.16 -3.04 -3.34
CA ALA A 400 -11.05 -1.98 -4.34
C ALA A 400 -9.85 -2.17 -5.29
N CYS A 401 -9.51 -3.41 -5.63
CA CYS A 401 -8.48 -3.74 -6.60
C CYS A 401 -9.09 -4.35 -7.86
N GLN A 402 -8.31 -4.35 -8.93
CA GLN A 402 -8.70 -4.90 -10.23
C GLN A 402 -8.94 -6.42 -10.25
N TRP A 403 -8.44 -7.10 -9.23
CA TRP A 403 -8.52 -8.56 -9.10
C TRP A 403 -9.67 -9.04 -8.21
N ASN A 404 -10.53 -8.14 -7.75
CA ASN A 404 -11.67 -8.52 -6.94
C ASN A 404 -12.79 -9.12 -7.78
N GLY A 405 -12.61 -10.39 -8.14
CA GLY A 405 -13.66 -11.20 -8.74
C GLY A 405 -14.21 -10.64 -10.04
N ASP A 406 -15.39 -11.07 -10.41
CA ASP A 406 -16.07 -10.73 -11.66
C ASP A 406 -16.56 -9.29 -11.75
N GLU A 407 -16.23 -8.42 -10.78
CA GLU A 407 -16.97 -7.18 -10.59
C GLU A 407 -16.12 -5.94 -10.71
N ARG A 408 -16.05 -5.44 -11.93
CA ARG A 408 -15.50 -4.11 -12.25
C ARG A 408 -16.06 -2.99 -11.37
N SER A 409 -17.25 -3.18 -10.80
CA SER A 409 -17.88 -2.27 -9.86
C SER A 409 -17.19 -2.20 -8.49
N GLU A 410 -16.57 -3.29 -8.02
CA GLU A 410 -15.90 -3.34 -6.72
C GLU A 410 -14.63 -2.49 -6.66
N ARG A 411 -14.02 -2.20 -7.81
CA ARG A 411 -12.83 -1.36 -7.89
C ARG A 411 -13.05 0.02 -7.27
N TYR A 412 -14.24 0.58 -7.43
CA TYR A 412 -14.61 1.90 -6.94
C TYR A 412 -15.59 1.85 -5.76
N ALA A 413 -15.74 0.70 -5.15
CA ALA A 413 -16.62 0.53 -4.00
C ALA A 413 -16.16 1.35 -2.79
N LEU A 414 -17.12 1.82 -1.99
CA LEU A 414 -16.83 2.49 -0.74
C LEU A 414 -16.53 1.46 0.36
N ASN A 415 -15.25 1.31 0.70
CA ASN A 415 -14.81 0.33 1.69
C ASN A 415 -14.61 0.91 3.11
N ALA A 416 -15.08 2.12 3.38
CA ALA A 416 -14.77 2.84 4.61
C ALA A 416 -15.16 2.06 5.89
N ARG A 417 -16.36 1.45 5.94
CA ARG A 417 -16.79 0.64 7.09
C ARG A 417 -15.94 -0.61 7.26
N VAL A 418 -15.66 -1.29 6.15
CA VAL A 418 -14.87 -2.52 6.16
C VAL A 418 -13.48 -2.27 6.73
N PHE A 419 -12.82 -1.19 6.36
CA PHE A 419 -11.51 -0.83 6.91
C PHE A 419 -11.58 -0.49 8.39
N GLY A 420 -12.66 0.14 8.86
CA GLY A 420 -12.91 0.34 10.29
C GLY A 420 -13.06 -0.97 11.05
N ASP A 421 -13.81 -1.93 10.49
CA ASP A 421 -13.97 -3.25 11.09
C ASP A 421 -12.66 -4.04 11.10
N MET A 422 -11.91 -4.04 10.00
CA MET A 422 -10.61 -4.70 9.91
C MET A 422 -9.59 -4.14 10.90
N ALA A 423 -9.48 -2.82 11.01
CA ALA A 423 -8.57 -2.18 11.94
C ALA A 423 -8.90 -2.53 13.40
N ARG A 424 -10.19 -2.52 13.76
CA ARG A 424 -10.64 -2.95 15.10
C ARG A 424 -10.35 -4.44 15.37
N VAL A 425 -10.53 -5.29 14.36
CA VAL A 425 -10.20 -6.72 14.48
C VAL A 425 -8.69 -6.89 14.67
N CYS A 426 -7.87 -6.22 13.88
CA CYS A 426 -6.41 -6.27 14.03
C CYS A 426 -5.96 -5.83 15.43
N ASP A 427 -6.42 -4.68 15.90
CA ASP A 427 -6.10 -4.15 17.23
C ASP A 427 -6.51 -5.12 18.35
N ARG A 428 -7.77 -5.58 18.34
CA ARG A 428 -8.29 -6.51 19.34
C ARG A 428 -7.58 -7.85 19.38
N THR A 429 -7.12 -8.34 18.23
CA THR A 429 -6.52 -9.67 18.10
C THR A 429 -5.00 -9.67 18.22
N GLY A 430 -4.36 -8.48 18.17
CA GLY A 430 -2.92 -8.36 18.24
C GLY A 430 -2.21 -8.49 16.89
N MET A 431 -2.94 -8.38 15.77
CA MET A 431 -2.32 -8.16 14.46
C MET A 431 -1.60 -6.82 14.44
N ASN A 432 -0.42 -6.78 13.84
CA ASN A 432 0.48 -5.62 13.93
C ASN A 432 0.28 -4.58 12.82
N GLY A 433 -0.53 -4.92 11.81
CA GLY A 433 -0.71 -4.01 10.68
C GLY A 433 -1.83 -4.38 9.73
N LEU A 434 -2.06 -3.45 8.81
CA LEU A 434 -3.05 -3.54 7.76
C LEU A 434 -2.43 -3.03 6.45
N THR A 435 -2.62 -3.77 5.37
CA THR A 435 -2.18 -3.40 4.03
C THR A 435 -3.40 -3.33 3.11
N ILE A 436 -3.48 -2.29 2.29
CA ILE A 436 -4.54 -2.07 1.30
C ILE A 436 -3.96 -1.96 -0.10
N TRP A 437 -4.72 -2.36 -1.10
CA TRP A 437 -4.40 -2.02 -2.48
C TRP A 437 -4.66 -0.54 -2.75
N GLY A 438 -3.60 0.18 -3.09
CA GLY A 438 -3.59 1.63 -3.25
C GLY A 438 -3.49 2.10 -4.71
N GLU A 439 -4.12 1.39 -5.65
CA GLU A 439 -3.95 1.60 -7.09
C GLU A 439 -4.95 2.58 -7.71
N PRO A 440 -6.27 2.46 -7.46
CA PRO A 440 -7.24 3.35 -8.05
C PRO A 440 -7.00 4.81 -7.69
N SER A 441 -7.32 5.71 -8.61
CA SER A 441 -7.16 7.13 -8.39
C SER A 441 -8.05 7.65 -7.25
N PRO A 442 -7.50 8.40 -6.28
CA PRO A 442 -8.30 9.09 -5.27
C PRO A 442 -9.13 10.25 -5.84
N TYR A 443 -9.05 10.51 -7.13
CA TYR A 443 -9.98 11.42 -7.80
C TYR A 443 -11.42 10.88 -7.80
N HIS A 444 -11.59 9.56 -7.77
CA HIS A 444 -12.86 8.92 -7.47
C HIS A 444 -13.18 9.08 -5.98
N ALA A 445 -14.25 9.77 -5.67
CA ALA A 445 -14.56 10.17 -4.30
C ALA A 445 -14.75 8.97 -3.33
N THR A 446 -15.30 7.85 -3.80
CA THR A 446 -15.43 6.62 -3.03
C THR A 446 -14.08 5.99 -2.69
N VAL A 447 -13.12 6.08 -3.61
CA VAL A 447 -11.74 5.63 -3.41
C VAL A 447 -11.01 6.55 -2.42
N GLU A 448 -11.12 7.87 -2.61
CA GLU A 448 -10.56 8.87 -1.69
C GLU A 448 -11.03 8.62 -0.25
N LEU A 449 -12.34 8.46 -0.04
CA LEU A 449 -12.91 8.15 1.28
C LEU A 449 -12.46 6.79 1.82
N SER A 450 -12.30 5.78 0.97
CA SER A 450 -11.77 4.46 1.37
C SER A 450 -10.32 4.57 1.86
N TYR A 451 -9.47 5.32 1.16
CA TYR A 451 -8.07 5.55 1.56
C TYR A 451 -7.97 6.36 2.85
N LEU A 452 -8.80 7.38 3.00
CA LEU A 452 -8.87 8.15 4.25
C LEU A 452 -9.34 7.28 5.42
N ALA A 453 -10.36 6.47 5.21
CA ALA A 453 -10.85 5.53 6.23
C ALA A 453 -9.78 4.52 6.63
N PHE A 454 -9.07 3.93 5.65
CA PHE A 454 -7.93 3.06 5.91
C PHE A 454 -6.88 3.77 6.77
N ALA A 455 -6.47 4.97 6.39
CA ALA A 455 -5.46 5.74 7.11
C ALA A 455 -5.92 6.06 8.55
N ARG A 456 -7.14 6.56 8.71
CA ARG A 456 -7.67 6.97 10.01
C ARG A 456 -7.88 5.79 10.96
N PHE A 457 -8.49 4.71 10.49
CA PHE A 457 -8.76 3.55 11.33
C PHE A 457 -7.51 2.73 11.62
N SER A 458 -6.56 2.61 10.70
CA SER A 458 -5.29 1.95 11.00
C SER A 458 -4.39 2.76 11.94
N TRP A 459 -4.54 4.10 11.95
CA TRP A 459 -3.90 4.97 12.93
C TRP A 459 -4.58 4.91 14.30
N ALA A 460 -5.91 4.98 14.33
CA ALA A 460 -6.73 4.99 15.54
C ALA A 460 -7.86 3.95 15.44
N PRO A 461 -7.59 2.65 15.69
CA PRO A 461 -8.58 1.59 15.52
C PRO A 461 -9.84 1.72 16.38
N SER A 462 -9.76 2.45 17.50
CA SER A 462 -10.89 2.75 18.37
C SER A 462 -11.81 3.84 17.86
N LEU A 463 -11.43 4.57 16.79
CA LEU A 463 -12.26 5.63 16.21
C LEU A 463 -13.59 5.04 15.75
N SER A 464 -14.71 5.70 16.08
CA SER A 464 -16.02 5.29 15.60
C SER A 464 -16.22 5.70 14.14
N PHE A 465 -17.09 4.96 13.43
CA PHE A 465 -17.43 5.35 12.06
C PHE A 465 -18.13 6.72 12.00
N GLN A 466 -18.90 7.06 13.02
CA GLN A 466 -19.55 8.37 13.13
C GLN A 466 -18.54 9.50 13.31
N ASP A 467 -17.49 9.28 14.11
CA ASP A 467 -16.40 10.25 14.24
C ASP A 467 -15.63 10.44 12.92
N PHE A 468 -15.36 9.35 12.21
CA PHE A 468 -14.77 9.43 10.87
C PHE A 468 -15.66 10.24 9.91
N VAL A 469 -16.98 9.99 9.92
CA VAL A 469 -17.91 10.75 9.06
C VAL A 469 -17.88 12.23 9.42
N ALA A 470 -17.92 12.57 10.71
CA ALA A 470 -17.96 13.94 11.17
C ALA A 470 -16.64 14.70 10.95
N GLN A 471 -15.51 14.04 11.21
CA GLN A 471 -14.19 14.68 11.22
C GLN A 471 -13.49 14.66 9.85
N ASP A 472 -13.66 13.58 9.07
CA ASP A 472 -12.92 13.35 7.85
C ASP A 472 -13.80 13.46 6.58
N ALA A 473 -14.99 12.84 6.56
CA ALA A 473 -15.84 12.84 5.37
C ALA A 473 -16.67 14.13 5.22
N ALA A 474 -17.23 14.66 6.30
CA ALA A 474 -18.11 15.82 6.26
C ALA A 474 -17.44 17.08 5.67
N PRO A 475 -16.19 17.43 6.03
CA PRO A 475 -15.50 18.57 5.41
C PRO A 475 -15.31 18.43 3.90
N LEU A 476 -15.16 17.20 3.42
CA LEU A 476 -14.92 16.89 2.00
C LEU A 476 -16.21 16.90 1.17
N LEU A 477 -17.36 16.66 1.81
CA LEU A 477 -18.64 16.42 1.13
C LEU A 477 -19.67 17.53 1.35
N GLY A 478 -19.32 18.60 2.08
CA GLY A 478 -20.18 19.76 2.28
C GLY A 478 -21.04 19.69 3.56
N GLY A 479 -20.60 18.91 4.55
CA GLY A 479 -21.21 18.81 5.87
C GLY A 479 -21.69 17.41 6.24
N THR A 480 -22.07 17.23 7.49
CA THR A 480 -22.37 15.89 8.05
C THR A 480 -23.57 15.23 7.38
N GLU A 481 -24.64 15.98 7.11
CA GLU A 481 -25.82 15.45 6.42
C GLU A 481 -25.50 15.02 4.99
N ALA A 482 -24.75 15.84 4.25
CA ALA A 482 -24.29 15.52 2.91
C ALA A 482 -23.40 14.27 2.91
N ALA A 483 -22.49 14.14 3.87
CA ALA A 483 -21.64 12.97 4.02
C ALA A 483 -22.45 11.69 4.28
N HIS A 484 -23.43 11.72 5.16
CA HIS A 484 -24.31 10.58 5.38
C HIS A 484 -25.07 10.19 4.11
N ARG A 485 -25.58 11.19 3.35
CA ARG A 485 -26.28 10.93 2.09
C ARG A 485 -25.34 10.33 1.04
N PHE A 486 -24.14 10.88 0.89
CA PHE A 486 -23.13 10.34 -0.05
C PHE A 486 -22.83 8.87 0.26
N ILE A 487 -22.54 8.56 1.53
CA ILE A 487 -22.22 7.20 1.98
C ILE A 487 -23.40 6.26 1.74
N ALA A 488 -24.62 6.69 2.05
CA ALA A 488 -25.81 5.86 1.82
C ALA A 488 -26.01 5.52 0.35
N ILE A 489 -25.81 6.49 -0.56
CA ILE A 489 -25.88 6.25 -2.01
C ILE A 489 -24.79 5.27 -2.44
N ALA A 490 -23.55 5.48 -2.02
CA ALA A 490 -22.44 4.62 -2.40
C ALA A 490 -22.62 3.18 -1.86
N GLU A 491 -23.06 3.02 -0.61
CA GLU A 491 -23.35 1.71 -0.01
C GLU A 491 -24.50 0.99 -0.72
N GLU A 492 -25.54 1.71 -1.16
CA GLU A 492 -26.62 1.12 -1.94
C GLU A 492 -26.17 0.64 -3.31
N LEU A 493 -25.31 1.40 -3.98
CA LEU A 493 -24.68 0.98 -5.25
C LEU A 493 -23.86 -0.31 -5.06
N ASP A 494 -23.16 -0.44 -3.94
CA ASP A 494 -22.30 -1.60 -3.67
C ASP A 494 -23.08 -2.83 -3.21
N ALA A 495 -24.24 -2.63 -2.58
CA ALA A 495 -25.06 -3.72 -2.04
C ALA A 495 -25.74 -4.56 -3.13
N SER A 496 -25.91 -4.05 -4.33
CA SER A 496 -26.60 -4.74 -5.43
C SER A 496 -25.78 -4.77 -6.72
N LYS A 497 -25.69 -5.94 -7.34
CA LYS A 497 -25.03 -6.11 -8.65
C LYS A 497 -25.81 -5.42 -9.77
N SER A 498 -27.14 -5.39 -9.66
CA SER A 498 -28.02 -4.71 -10.60
C SER A 498 -29.09 -3.94 -9.85
N LEU A 499 -29.15 -2.65 -10.05
CA LEU A 499 -30.24 -1.80 -9.60
C LEU A 499 -31.17 -1.48 -10.77
N PRO A 500 -32.50 -1.38 -10.57
CA PRO A 500 -33.42 -0.92 -11.60
C PRO A 500 -33.02 0.48 -12.12
N VAL A 501 -33.24 0.73 -13.40
CA VAL A 501 -32.85 2.00 -14.06
C VAL A 501 -33.50 3.22 -13.40
N ASP A 502 -34.76 3.11 -13.01
CA ASP A 502 -35.48 4.16 -12.28
C ASP A 502 -34.86 4.44 -10.90
N ARG A 503 -34.36 3.39 -10.23
CA ARG A 503 -33.63 3.56 -8.98
C ARG A 503 -32.28 4.25 -9.19
N LEU A 504 -31.51 3.84 -10.19
CA LEU A 504 -30.24 4.49 -10.55
C LEU A 504 -30.46 5.96 -10.90
N GLU A 505 -31.51 6.28 -11.65
CA GLU A 505 -31.83 7.68 -11.98
C GLU A 505 -32.22 8.49 -10.72
N THR A 506 -32.92 7.88 -9.77
CA THR A 506 -33.25 8.51 -8.48
C THR A 506 -31.97 8.83 -7.69
N LEU A 507 -31.04 7.87 -7.58
CA LEU A 507 -29.74 8.07 -6.92
C LEU A 507 -28.90 9.13 -7.62
N ARG A 508 -28.90 9.13 -8.97
CA ARG A 508 -28.19 10.12 -9.77
C ARG A 508 -28.69 11.54 -9.51
N ARG A 509 -30.02 11.74 -9.46
CA ARG A 509 -30.63 13.04 -9.12
C ARG A 509 -30.26 13.46 -7.71
N ALA A 510 -30.34 12.55 -6.73
CA ALA A 510 -29.95 12.84 -5.36
C ALA A 510 -28.49 13.25 -5.22
N ALA A 511 -27.58 12.67 -6.03
CA ALA A 511 -26.19 13.11 -6.08
C ALA A 511 -26.04 14.48 -6.77
N ALA A 512 -26.78 14.71 -7.85
CA ALA A 512 -26.75 15.95 -8.60
C ALA A 512 -27.23 17.18 -7.80
N ASP A 513 -28.14 16.99 -6.84
CA ASP A 513 -28.63 18.04 -5.93
C ASP A 513 -27.51 18.68 -5.09
N HIS A 514 -26.39 17.99 -4.93
CA HIS A 514 -25.21 18.47 -4.21
C HIS A 514 -24.11 19.05 -5.12
N ARG A 515 -24.39 19.22 -6.40
CA ARG A 515 -23.44 19.88 -7.32
C ARG A 515 -23.13 21.29 -6.84
N SER A 516 -21.85 21.58 -6.74
CA SER A 516 -21.34 22.90 -6.38
C SER A 516 -20.00 23.13 -7.08
N ASN A 517 -19.49 24.34 -7.02
CA ASN A 517 -18.15 24.63 -7.50
C ASN A 517 -17.09 24.10 -6.53
N GLY A 518 -15.91 23.76 -7.05
CA GLY A 518 -14.77 23.34 -6.27
C GLY A 518 -14.77 21.85 -5.88
N GLU A 519 -13.94 21.51 -4.92
CA GLU A 519 -13.64 20.12 -4.56
C GLU A 519 -14.82 19.34 -3.98
N VAL A 520 -15.73 20.00 -3.27
CA VAL A 520 -16.97 19.36 -2.77
C VAL A 520 -17.81 18.90 -3.96
N GLY A 521 -18.07 19.81 -4.91
CA GLY A 521 -18.88 19.49 -6.09
C GLY A 521 -18.22 18.45 -6.99
N ARG A 522 -16.88 18.46 -7.13
CA ARG A 522 -16.13 17.42 -7.85
C ARG A 522 -16.41 16.03 -7.29
N ARG A 523 -16.43 15.87 -5.95
CA ARG A 523 -16.69 14.56 -5.31
C ARG A 523 -18.10 14.06 -5.58
N TRP A 524 -19.08 14.94 -5.53
CA TRP A 524 -20.46 14.59 -5.88
C TRP A 524 -20.63 14.24 -7.36
N LEU A 525 -19.95 14.98 -8.24
CA LEU A 525 -19.93 14.67 -9.68
C LEU A 525 -19.26 13.31 -9.95
N SER A 526 -18.21 12.96 -9.21
CA SER A 526 -17.58 11.64 -9.29
C SER A 526 -18.54 10.51 -8.91
N LEU A 527 -19.37 10.70 -7.88
CA LEU A 527 -20.39 9.71 -7.50
C LEU A 527 -21.48 9.61 -8.58
N GLU A 528 -21.95 10.75 -9.12
CA GLU A 528 -22.93 10.77 -10.19
C GLU A 528 -22.43 10.05 -11.45
N ASP A 529 -21.17 10.24 -11.83
CA ASP A 529 -20.53 9.51 -12.93
C ASP A 529 -20.49 8.00 -12.67
N GLN A 530 -20.15 7.60 -11.46
CA GLN A 530 -20.16 6.19 -11.06
C GLN A 530 -21.56 5.56 -11.17
N ILE A 531 -22.61 6.26 -10.75
CA ILE A 531 -24.00 5.82 -10.90
C ILE A 531 -24.36 5.68 -12.37
N SER A 532 -23.99 6.67 -13.19
CA SER A 532 -24.27 6.69 -14.61
C SER A 532 -23.61 5.53 -15.35
N ARG A 533 -22.35 5.22 -15.03
CA ARG A 533 -21.65 4.05 -15.59
C ARG A 533 -22.33 2.74 -15.22
N ARG A 534 -22.86 2.62 -14.00
CA ARG A 534 -23.66 1.45 -13.59
C ARG A 534 -24.90 1.28 -14.46
N ALA A 535 -25.60 2.36 -14.78
CA ALA A 535 -26.78 2.33 -15.63
C ALA A 535 -26.47 1.84 -17.06
N TYR A 536 -25.30 2.21 -17.60
CA TYR A 536 -24.87 1.75 -18.93
C TYR A 536 -24.36 0.31 -18.97
N MET A 537 -23.82 -0.20 -17.88
CA MET A 537 -23.20 -1.53 -17.84
C MET A 537 -24.12 -2.61 -17.33
N GLY A 538 -25.23 -2.27 -16.70
CA GLY A 538 -26.21 -3.20 -16.17
C GLY A 538 -27.44 -3.38 -17.08
N ALA A 539 -27.44 -2.74 -18.25
CA ALA A 539 -28.51 -2.86 -19.24
C ALA A 539 -28.29 -4.02 -20.19
#